data_c717b25858706dfeafb702b000ff8f07
#
_entry.id   c717b25858706dfeafb702b000ff8f07
#
_cell.length_a   1.000
_cell.length_b   1.000
_cell.length_c   1.000
_cell.angle_alpha   90.00
_cell.angle_beta   90.00
_cell.angle_gamma   90.00
#
_symmetry.space_group_name_H-M   'P 1'
#
loop_
_entity.id
_entity.type
_entity.pdbx_description
1 polymer ?
#
loop_
_entity_poly.entity_id
_entity_poly.type
_entity_poly.pdbx_seq_one_letter_code
_entity_poly.pdbx_strand_id
1 'polypeptide(L)'
;GCHILIADGLKGNDEVEVPVEGGEYVKSAKIGRAVMDADVFISLTHFKGHEQAGMGGALKNIGMGCGSRAGKMEQHNSGKPFVKQKKCIGCRACARICAHGAPQFGADGKATIDTDKCVGCARCLAVCPKDAIQCLYDEAPAILNKKIAEYTKAVVDGRPCFHVSLVVDVSPNCDCH
;
A
#
# COMPACT_ATOMS: atom_id res chain seq x y z
N GLY A 1 9.76 26.23 -12.18
CA GLY A 1 9.77 24.82 -11.79
C GLY A 1 8.52 24.45 -11.03
N CYS A 2 8.17 23.15 -10.96
CA CYS A 2 7.07 22.65 -10.13
C CYS A 2 7.62 22.17 -8.77
N HIS A 3 6.77 22.21 -7.76
CA HIS A 3 7.07 21.60 -6.48
C HIS A 3 6.90 20.08 -6.57
N ILE A 4 7.81 19.35 -5.97
CA ILE A 4 7.76 17.89 -5.88
C ILE A 4 7.50 17.52 -4.42
N LEU A 5 6.46 16.70 -4.21
CA LEU A 5 6.06 16.23 -2.88
C LEU A 5 6.01 14.70 -2.87
N ILE A 6 6.39 14.10 -1.75
CA ILE A 6 6.12 12.69 -1.46
C ILE A 6 4.78 12.64 -0.74
N ALA A 7 3.76 12.15 -1.42
CA ALA A 7 2.36 12.32 -1.02
C ALA A 7 1.98 11.67 0.32
N ASP A 8 2.67 10.59 0.70
CA ASP A 8 2.49 9.90 1.98
C ASP A 8 3.64 10.19 2.98
N GLY A 9 4.40 11.27 2.70
CA GLY A 9 5.52 11.70 3.53
C GLY A 9 6.74 10.78 3.45
N LEU A 10 7.88 11.22 3.97
CA LEU A 10 9.17 10.51 3.92
C LEU A 10 9.13 9.11 4.57
N LYS A 11 8.19 8.84 5.45
CA LYS A 11 8.04 7.56 6.14
C LYS A 11 6.90 6.70 5.57
N GLY A 12 6.16 7.19 4.57
CA GLY A 12 5.05 6.50 3.93
C GLY A 12 3.82 6.30 4.85
N ASN A 13 3.63 7.18 5.82
CA ASN A 13 2.56 7.08 6.82
C ASN A 13 1.81 8.40 7.05
N ASP A 14 2.03 9.41 6.23
CA ASP A 14 1.21 10.61 6.18
C ASP A 14 0.02 10.34 5.26
N GLU A 15 -1.06 9.85 5.84
CA GLU A 15 -2.21 9.34 5.13
C GLU A 15 -3.52 9.90 5.66
N VAL A 16 -4.54 9.80 4.84
CA VAL A 16 -5.93 10.05 5.19
C VAL A 16 -6.77 8.84 4.80
N GLU A 17 -7.73 8.49 5.63
CA GLU A 17 -8.70 7.45 5.32
C GLU A 17 -9.89 8.07 4.59
N VAL A 18 -10.16 7.55 3.39
CA VAL A 18 -11.24 8.02 2.50
C VAL A 18 -12.29 6.92 2.41
N PRO A 19 -13.53 7.17 2.84
CA PRO A 19 -14.61 6.18 2.70
C PRO A 19 -14.83 5.81 1.23
N VAL A 20 -15.08 4.52 0.97
CA VAL A 20 -15.37 4.00 -0.38
C VAL A 20 -16.83 3.54 -0.41
N GLU A 21 -17.71 4.42 -0.84
CA GLU A 21 -19.13 4.09 -0.96
C GLU A 21 -19.35 2.99 -2.00
N GLY A 22 -20.05 1.93 -1.58
CA GLY A 22 -20.29 0.76 -2.43
C GLY A 22 -19.08 -0.17 -2.59
N GLY A 23 -17.97 0.08 -1.87
CA GLY A 23 -16.81 -0.80 -1.91
C GLY A 23 -17.13 -2.22 -1.42
N GLU A 24 -16.77 -3.22 -2.21
CA GLU A 24 -16.93 -4.64 -1.89
C GLU A 24 -15.81 -5.10 -0.93
N TYR A 25 -14.57 -4.73 -1.25
CA TYR A 25 -13.36 -5.17 -0.54
C TYR A 25 -12.75 -4.09 0.36
N VAL A 26 -12.89 -2.83 -0.02
CA VAL A 26 -12.30 -1.68 0.69
C VAL A 26 -13.44 -0.78 1.20
N LYS A 27 -13.56 -0.66 2.51
CA LYS A 27 -14.56 0.24 3.11
C LYS A 27 -14.01 1.65 3.30
N SER A 28 -12.69 1.76 3.53
CA SER A 28 -11.98 3.03 3.67
C SER A 28 -10.59 2.86 3.07
N ALA A 29 -10.26 3.67 2.06
CA ALA A 29 -8.97 3.65 1.39
C ALA A 29 -7.96 4.55 2.11
N LYS A 30 -6.75 4.05 2.30
CA LYS A 30 -5.64 4.79 2.94
C LYS A 30 -4.81 5.47 1.86
N ILE A 31 -5.05 6.76 1.65
CA ILE A 31 -4.45 7.55 0.57
C ILE A 31 -3.41 8.50 1.14
N GLY A 32 -2.32 8.72 0.41
CA GLY A 32 -1.33 9.73 0.78
C GLY A 32 -1.97 11.11 0.90
N ARG A 33 -1.74 11.79 2.02
CA ARG A 33 -2.43 13.04 2.38
C ARG A 33 -2.33 14.09 1.27
N ALA A 34 -1.15 14.35 0.76
CA ALA A 34 -0.97 15.40 -0.25
C ALA A 34 -1.73 15.15 -1.55
N VAL A 35 -2.11 13.89 -1.83
CA VAL A 35 -3.02 13.58 -2.96
C VAL A 35 -4.42 14.09 -2.68
N MET A 36 -4.91 13.93 -1.46
CA MET A 36 -6.28 14.32 -1.11
C MET A 36 -6.41 15.81 -0.81
N ASP A 37 -5.32 16.49 -0.43
CA ASP A 37 -5.29 17.94 -0.20
C ASP A 37 -5.31 18.75 -1.52
N ALA A 38 -5.11 18.10 -2.66
CA ALA A 38 -5.13 18.76 -3.97
C ALA A 38 -6.56 18.99 -4.47
N ASP A 39 -6.87 20.19 -4.95
CA ASP A 39 -8.19 20.55 -5.49
C ASP A 39 -8.48 19.88 -6.83
N VAL A 40 -7.45 19.69 -7.65
CA VAL A 40 -7.52 19.07 -8.98
C VAL A 40 -6.53 17.93 -9.07
N PHE A 41 -6.95 16.81 -9.62
CA PHE A 41 -6.08 15.65 -9.80
C PHE A 41 -5.81 15.37 -11.27
N ILE A 42 -4.54 15.40 -11.67
CA ILE A 42 -4.10 15.07 -13.03
C ILE A 42 -3.16 13.89 -12.95
N SER A 43 -3.49 12.78 -13.63
CA SER A 43 -2.57 11.65 -13.76
C SER A 43 -1.88 11.67 -15.12
N LEU A 44 -0.57 11.47 -15.11
CA LEU A 44 0.25 11.25 -16.30
C LEU A 44 0.81 9.83 -16.20
N THR A 45 0.44 8.97 -17.14
CA THR A 45 0.67 7.53 -17.06
C THR A 45 1.29 6.99 -18.33
N HIS A 46 2.30 6.14 -18.20
CA HIS A 46 2.75 5.26 -19.28
C HIS A 46 1.95 3.93 -19.18
N PHE A 47 1.30 3.54 -20.29
CA PHE A 47 0.56 2.28 -20.38
C PHE A 47 1.50 1.12 -20.71
N LYS A 48 1.36 0.01 -19.99
CA LYS A 48 2.20 -1.20 -20.15
C LYS A 48 1.51 -2.46 -19.64
N GLY A 49 2.08 -3.62 -19.89
CA GLY A 49 1.68 -4.87 -19.26
C GLY A 49 1.95 -4.90 -17.75
N HIS A 50 1.34 -5.84 -17.06
CA HIS A 50 1.61 -6.10 -15.65
C HIS A 50 1.22 -7.54 -15.28
N GLU A 51 2.10 -8.23 -14.58
CA GLU A 51 1.99 -9.68 -14.29
C GLU A 51 0.72 -10.05 -13.52
N GLN A 52 0.39 -9.32 -12.46
CA GLN A 52 -0.77 -9.62 -11.62
C GLN A 52 -2.04 -8.89 -12.06
N ALA A 53 -1.93 -7.65 -12.53
CA ALA A 53 -3.08 -6.83 -12.88
C ALA A 53 -3.48 -6.93 -14.36
N GLY A 54 -2.71 -7.67 -15.17
CA GLY A 54 -2.85 -7.74 -16.62
C GLY A 54 -2.29 -6.53 -17.33
N MET A 55 -2.61 -5.31 -16.88
CA MET A 55 -2.07 -4.06 -17.41
C MET A 55 -1.75 -3.07 -16.30
N GLY A 56 -0.80 -2.18 -16.57
CA GLY A 56 -0.51 -0.98 -15.80
C GLY A 56 -0.93 0.25 -16.60
N GLY A 57 -1.82 1.04 -16.07
CA GLY A 57 -2.36 2.25 -16.69
C GLY A 57 -2.86 3.22 -15.62
N ALA A 58 -3.73 4.16 -15.98
CA ALA A 58 -4.20 5.19 -15.06
C ALA A 58 -4.83 4.60 -13.78
N LEU A 59 -5.70 3.60 -13.90
CA LEU A 59 -6.32 2.94 -12.74
C LEU A 59 -5.27 2.40 -11.75
N LYS A 60 -4.27 1.66 -12.25
CA LYS A 60 -3.23 1.11 -11.39
C LYS A 60 -2.33 2.19 -10.78
N ASN A 61 -1.95 3.19 -11.58
CA ASN A 61 -1.13 4.29 -11.08
C ASN A 61 -1.86 5.12 -10.02
N ILE A 62 -3.15 5.32 -10.18
CA ILE A 62 -3.95 6.05 -9.19
C ILE A 62 -4.21 5.16 -7.97
N GLY A 63 -4.84 4.00 -8.15
CA GLY A 63 -5.26 3.15 -7.04
C GLY A 63 -4.09 2.65 -6.19
N MET A 64 -3.08 2.04 -6.83
CA MET A 64 -1.90 1.55 -6.12
C MET A 64 -0.93 2.69 -5.80
N GLY A 65 -0.68 3.59 -6.75
CA GLY A 65 0.32 4.65 -6.63
C GLY A 65 -0.03 5.70 -5.58
N CYS A 66 -1.28 6.15 -5.50
CA CYS A 66 -1.74 7.14 -4.52
C CYS A 66 -2.02 6.55 -3.13
N GLY A 67 -2.14 5.22 -3.02
CA GLY A 67 -2.23 4.56 -1.72
C GLY A 67 -1.00 4.87 -0.87
N SER A 68 -1.22 5.12 0.42
CA SER A 68 -0.14 5.17 1.39
C SER A 68 0.58 3.81 1.49
N ARG A 69 1.65 3.74 2.26
CA ARG A 69 2.31 2.46 2.50
C ARG A 69 1.37 1.41 3.08
N ALA A 70 0.51 1.78 4.03
CA ALA A 70 -0.51 0.88 4.57
C ALA A 70 -1.58 0.53 3.52
N GLY A 71 -1.98 1.49 2.70
CA GLY A 71 -2.92 1.27 1.59
C GLY A 71 -2.37 0.31 0.53
N LYS A 72 -1.11 0.44 0.15
CA LYS A 72 -0.45 -0.51 -0.76
C LYS A 72 -0.42 -1.93 -0.19
N MET A 73 -0.14 -2.06 1.10
CA MET A 73 -0.16 -3.35 1.78
C MET A 73 -1.55 -3.97 1.82
N GLU A 74 -2.59 -3.17 2.07
CA GLU A 74 -3.98 -3.63 2.08
C GLU A 74 -4.44 -4.12 0.70
N GLN A 75 -3.99 -3.47 -0.37
CA GLN A 75 -4.31 -3.89 -1.73
C GLN A 75 -3.64 -5.22 -2.10
N HIS A 76 -2.36 -5.39 -1.74
CA HIS A 76 -1.61 -6.62 -2.04
C HIS A 76 -1.93 -7.79 -1.12
N ASN A 77 -2.55 -7.53 0.02
CA ASN A 77 -2.72 -8.52 1.08
C ASN A 77 -3.95 -8.19 1.90
N SER A 78 -4.81 -9.15 2.11
CA SER A 78 -5.93 -9.03 3.05
C SER A 78 -5.49 -9.23 4.50
N GLY A 79 -4.27 -9.70 4.71
CA GLY A 79 -3.70 -10.02 6.02
C GLY A 79 -2.69 -8.99 6.51
N LYS A 80 -2.45 -9.03 7.79
CA LYS A 80 -1.44 -8.25 8.48
C LYS A 80 -0.13 -9.05 8.58
N PRO A 81 1.02 -8.39 8.85
CA PRO A 81 2.27 -9.11 9.04
C PRO A 81 2.17 -10.18 10.12
N PHE A 82 2.90 -11.27 9.95
CA PHE A 82 3.04 -12.32 10.94
C PHE A 82 4.51 -12.62 11.23
N VAL A 83 4.79 -13.33 12.33
CA VAL A 83 6.15 -13.65 12.74
C VAL A 83 6.42 -15.14 12.59
N LYS A 84 7.43 -15.50 11.78
CA LYS A 84 7.99 -16.86 11.78
C LYS A 84 8.80 -17.08 13.04
N GLN A 85 8.18 -17.73 14.02
CA GLN A 85 8.75 -17.94 15.37
C GLN A 85 10.14 -18.60 15.36
N LYS A 86 10.39 -19.51 14.41
CA LYS A 86 11.70 -20.19 14.25
C LYS A 86 12.82 -19.21 13.87
N LYS A 87 12.51 -18.10 13.20
CA LYS A 87 13.48 -17.09 12.78
C LYS A 87 13.62 -15.94 13.77
N CYS A 88 12.64 -15.75 14.65
CA CYS A 88 12.64 -14.63 15.59
C CYS A 88 13.68 -14.83 16.67
N ILE A 89 14.57 -13.85 16.86
CA ILE A 89 15.61 -13.83 17.90
C ILE A 89 15.32 -12.86 19.05
N GLY A 90 14.11 -12.29 19.10
CA GLY A 90 13.71 -11.38 20.18
C GLY A 90 14.43 -10.03 20.21
N CYS A 91 15.04 -9.57 19.13
CA CYS A 91 15.87 -8.35 19.08
C CYS A 91 15.08 -7.03 19.27
N ARG A 92 13.76 -7.06 19.27
CA ARG A 92 12.84 -5.93 19.46
C ARG A 92 12.95 -4.80 18.43
N ALA A 93 13.65 -4.99 17.31
CA ALA A 93 13.74 -3.99 16.25
C ALA A 93 12.34 -3.59 15.73
N CYS A 94 11.45 -4.55 15.56
CA CYS A 94 10.07 -4.34 15.15
C CYS A 94 9.27 -3.46 16.13
N ALA A 95 9.49 -3.60 17.44
CA ALA A 95 8.81 -2.76 18.43
C ALA A 95 9.32 -1.32 18.40
N ARG A 96 10.63 -1.12 18.24
CA ARG A 96 11.21 0.23 18.17
C ARG A 96 10.73 1.05 16.96
N ILE A 97 10.38 0.38 15.86
CA ILE A 97 9.92 1.07 14.65
C ILE A 97 8.39 1.24 14.60
N CYS A 98 7.65 0.49 15.40
CA CYS A 98 6.20 0.46 15.34
C CYS A 98 5.59 1.62 16.14
N ALA A 99 4.91 2.54 15.45
CA ALA A 99 4.21 3.66 16.09
C ALA A 99 2.93 3.23 16.84
N HIS A 100 2.42 2.02 16.57
CA HIS A 100 1.14 1.53 17.10
C HIS A 100 1.30 0.48 18.20
N GLY A 101 2.52 0.13 18.57
CA GLY A 101 2.77 -0.88 19.61
C GLY A 101 2.24 -2.28 19.28
N ALA A 102 2.09 -2.61 17.98
CA ALA A 102 1.56 -3.90 17.55
C ALA A 102 2.47 -5.11 17.84
N PRO A 103 3.82 -5.02 17.77
CA PRO A 103 4.67 -6.13 18.20
C PRO A 103 4.61 -6.34 19.70
N GLN A 104 4.14 -7.52 20.11
CA GLN A 104 4.10 -8.01 21.49
C GLN A 104 5.16 -9.11 21.68
N PHE A 105 5.57 -9.38 22.91
CA PHE A 105 6.62 -10.35 23.20
C PHE A 105 6.15 -11.34 24.27
N GLY A 106 6.27 -12.63 23.98
CA GLY A 106 5.97 -13.70 24.91
C GLY A 106 7.06 -13.91 25.94
N ALA A 107 6.86 -14.88 26.83
CA ALA A 107 7.84 -15.27 27.84
C ALA A 107 9.15 -15.79 27.24
N ASP A 108 9.12 -16.34 26.03
CA ASP A 108 10.28 -16.77 25.24
C ASP A 108 11.04 -15.59 24.58
N GLY A 109 10.59 -14.36 24.78
CA GLY A 109 11.15 -13.14 24.23
C GLY A 109 10.89 -12.94 22.74
N LYS A 110 10.14 -13.82 22.08
CA LYS A 110 9.85 -13.72 20.65
C LYS A 110 8.65 -12.84 20.39
N ALA A 111 8.69 -12.18 19.22
CA ALA A 111 7.63 -11.26 18.81
C ALA A 111 6.40 -12.01 18.29
N THR A 112 5.23 -11.45 18.56
CA THR A 112 3.97 -11.70 17.86
C THR A 112 3.41 -10.36 17.38
N ILE A 113 2.49 -10.35 16.42
CA ILE A 113 1.85 -9.12 15.96
C ILE A 113 0.41 -9.11 16.47
N ASP A 114 0.11 -8.12 17.30
CA ASP A 114 -1.25 -7.80 17.70
C ASP A 114 -1.99 -7.21 16.48
N THR A 115 -2.91 -7.99 15.94
CA THR A 115 -3.63 -7.62 14.70
C THR A 115 -4.61 -6.47 14.91
N ASP A 116 -5.07 -6.21 16.11
CA ASP A 116 -6.01 -5.12 16.38
C ASP A 116 -5.29 -3.77 16.42
N LYS A 117 -4.03 -3.77 16.85
CA LYS A 117 -3.17 -2.57 16.86
C LYS A 117 -2.44 -2.37 15.52
N CYS A 118 -2.31 -3.42 14.72
CA CYS A 118 -1.53 -3.35 13.49
C CYS A 118 -2.32 -2.67 12.37
N VAL A 119 -1.80 -1.56 11.84
CA VAL A 119 -2.37 -0.84 10.69
C VAL A 119 -1.87 -1.35 9.33
N GLY A 120 -1.03 -2.39 9.29
CA GLY A 120 -0.54 -2.98 8.06
C GLY A 120 0.59 -2.20 7.35
N CYS A 121 1.22 -1.21 7.97
CA CYS A 121 2.24 -0.36 7.31
C CYS A 121 3.55 -1.07 6.93
N ALA A 122 3.74 -2.32 7.31
CA ALA A 122 4.88 -3.19 6.99
C ALA A 122 6.30 -2.66 7.39
N ARG A 123 6.41 -1.59 8.17
CA ARG A 123 7.73 -1.03 8.57
C ARG A 123 8.59 -2.05 9.34
N CYS A 124 7.94 -2.93 10.11
CA CYS A 124 8.61 -3.97 10.87
C CYS A 124 9.31 -5.04 10.00
N LEU A 125 8.82 -5.28 8.77
CA LEU A 125 9.48 -6.19 7.82
C LEU A 125 10.86 -5.65 7.43
N ALA A 126 10.92 -4.35 7.08
CA ALA A 126 12.13 -3.72 6.58
C ALA A 126 13.29 -3.68 7.61
N VAL A 127 12.96 -3.73 8.92
CA VAL A 127 13.96 -3.64 9.99
C VAL A 127 14.28 -4.97 10.65
N CYS A 128 13.66 -6.06 10.21
CA CYS A 128 13.88 -7.38 10.81
C CYS A 128 15.18 -8.01 10.29
N PRO A 129 16.24 -8.13 11.13
CA PRO A 129 17.56 -8.61 10.66
C PRO A 129 17.59 -10.09 10.33
N LYS A 130 16.52 -10.82 10.62
CA LYS A 130 16.39 -12.27 10.39
C LYS A 130 15.25 -12.62 9.45
N ASP A 131 14.63 -11.63 8.81
CA ASP A 131 13.43 -11.83 7.97
C ASP A 131 12.36 -12.70 8.64
N ALA A 132 12.25 -12.53 9.95
CA ALA A 132 11.28 -13.27 10.75
C ALA A 132 9.86 -12.72 10.58
N ILE A 133 9.71 -11.43 10.25
CA ILE A 133 8.41 -10.81 10.01
C ILE A 133 8.13 -10.86 8.53
N GLN A 134 6.99 -11.42 8.17
CA GLN A 134 6.60 -11.63 6.78
C GLN A 134 5.15 -11.22 6.55
N CYS A 135 4.83 -10.91 5.30
CA CYS A 135 3.46 -10.78 4.79
C CYS A 135 3.28 -11.80 3.67
N LEU A 136 2.05 -12.25 3.51
CA LEU A 136 1.66 -12.98 2.32
C LEU A 136 1.26 -11.94 1.27
N TYR A 137 1.93 -11.93 0.13
CA TYR A 137 1.54 -11.16 -1.05
C TYR A 137 0.77 -12.11 -1.98
N ASP A 138 -0.34 -12.63 -1.47
CA ASP A 138 -1.10 -13.73 -2.07
C ASP A 138 -2.52 -13.35 -2.47
N GLU A 139 -2.80 -12.05 -2.54
CA GLU A 139 -4.10 -11.61 -3.01
C GLU A 139 -4.34 -12.08 -4.44
N ALA A 140 -5.46 -12.77 -4.66
CA ALA A 140 -5.83 -13.22 -5.98
C ALA A 140 -5.90 -12.03 -6.96
N PRO A 141 -5.37 -12.15 -8.20
CA PRO A 141 -5.34 -11.03 -9.15
C PRO A 141 -6.69 -10.34 -9.37
N ALA A 142 -7.79 -11.10 -9.35
CA ALA A 142 -9.13 -10.54 -9.48
C ALA A 142 -9.52 -9.64 -8.30
N ILE A 143 -9.16 -10.01 -7.07
CA ILE A 143 -9.42 -9.23 -5.85
C ILE A 143 -8.50 -8.01 -5.81
N LEU A 144 -7.22 -8.18 -6.15
CA LEU A 144 -6.27 -7.08 -6.27
C LEU A 144 -6.79 -6.00 -7.23
N ASN A 145 -7.27 -6.40 -8.42
CA ASN A 145 -7.81 -5.47 -9.41
C ASN A 145 -9.04 -4.70 -8.89
N LYS A 146 -9.94 -5.38 -8.18
CA LYS A 146 -11.10 -4.74 -7.55
C LYS A 146 -10.67 -3.73 -6.49
N LYS A 147 -9.73 -4.09 -5.60
CA LYS A 147 -9.17 -3.17 -4.60
C LYS A 147 -8.50 -1.95 -5.25
N ILE A 148 -7.73 -2.14 -6.33
CA ILE A 148 -7.13 -1.03 -7.09
C ILE A 148 -8.21 -0.10 -7.64
N ALA A 149 -9.29 -0.64 -8.19
CA ALA A 149 -10.40 0.16 -8.70
C ALA A 149 -11.11 0.96 -7.58
N GLU A 150 -11.34 0.32 -6.44
CA GLU A 150 -11.94 0.96 -5.26
C GLU A 150 -11.04 2.07 -4.68
N TYR A 151 -9.74 1.85 -4.62
CA TYR A 151 -8.76 2.88 -4.25
C TYR A 151 -8.73 4.03 -5.26
N THR A 152 -8.82 3.71 -6.57
CA THR A 152 -8.93 4.74 -7.62
C THR A 152 -10.16 5.60 -7.41
N LYS A 153 -11.32 4.96 -7.16
CA LYS A 153 -12.57 5.65 -6.87
C LYS A 153 -12.39 6.63 -5.70
N ALA A 154 -11.79 6.20 -4.59
CA ALA A 154 -11.52 7.06 -3.44
C ALA A 154 -10.68 8.29 -3.79
N VAL A 155 -9.76 8.18 -4.74
CA VAL A 155 -8.91 9.29 -5.15
C VAL A 155 -9.64 10.28 -6.05
N VAL A 156 -10.47 9.81 -6.99
CA VAL A 156 -11.03 10.66 -8.04
C VAL A 156 -12.43 11.18 -7.76
N ASP A 157 -13.21 10.50 -6.92
CA ASP A 157 -14.57 10.90 -6.63
C ASP A 157 -14.64 12.29 -6.01
N GLY A 158 -15.63 13.08 -6.44
CA GLY A 158 -15.97 14.36 -5.84
C GLY A 158 -15.04 15.52 -6.18
N ARG A 159 -14.05 15.34 -7.08
CA ARG A 159 -13.17 16.43 -7.51
C ARG A 159 -12.87 16.41 -9.01
N PRO A 160 -12.50 17.56 -9.62
CA PRO A 160 -12.06 17.58 -11.00
C PRO A 160 -10.82 16.73 -11.22
N CYS A 161 -10.87 15.85 -12.23
CA CYS A 161 -9.72 15.04 -12.59
C CYS A 161 -9.55 14.93 -14.10
N PHE A 162 -8.29 14.75 -14.53
CA PHE A 162 -7.94 14.53 -15.93
C PHE A 162 -6.84 13.48 -16.04
N HIS A 163 -6.93 12.60 -17.04
CA HIS A 163 -6.00 11.49 -17.19
C HIS A 163 -5.35 11.52 -18.57
N VAL A 164 -4.01 11.55 -18.59
CA VAL A 164 -3.20 11.43 -19.78
C VAL A 164 -2.48 10.08 -19.76
N SER A 165 -2.72 9.26 -20.78
CA SER A 165 -2.03 7.98 -20.93
C SER A 165 -1.17 7.99 -22.19
N LEU A 166 0.12 7.72 -22.02
CA LEU A 166 1.07 7.50 -23.09
C LEU A 166 1.08 6.01 -23.44
N VAL A 167 0.77 5.68 -24.68
CA VAL A 167 0.76 4.32 -25.21
C VAL A 167 1.86 4.21 -26.26
N VAL A 168 3.10 4.19 -25.77
CA VAL A 168 4.32 4.13 -26.59
C VAL A 168 5.26 3.10 -25.97
N ASP A 169 6.01 2.38 -26.77
CA ASP A 169 6.99 1.37 -26.33
C ASP A 169 6.41 0.40 -25.29
N VAL A 170 5.22 -0.12 -25.58
CA VAL A 170 4.47 -0.94 -24.62
C VAL A 170 5.20 -2.24 -24.35
N SER A 171 5.69 -2.40 -23.11
CA SER A 171 6.26 -3.64 -22.60
C SER A 171 5.16 -4.61 -22.15
N PRO A 172 5.29 -5.93 -22.42
CA PRO A 172 4.36 -6.92 -21.86
C PRO A 172 4.49 -7.09 -20.34
N ASN A 173 5.62 -6.69 -19.77
CA ASN A 173 5.94 -6.81 -18.35
C ASN A 173 5.97 -5.46 -17.64
N CYS A 174 6.16 -5.49 -16.33
CA CYS A 174 6.43 -4.30 -15.54
C CYS A 174 7.79 -3.70 -15.92
N ASP A 175 7.89 -2.36 -16.04
CA ASP A 175 9.14 -1.65 -16.42
C ASP A 175 10.26 -1.79 -15.36
N CYS A 176 10.00 -2.43 -14.24
CA CYS A 176 10.99 -2.68 -13.21
C CYS A 176 11.75 -4.02 -13.38
N HIS A 177 11.60 -4.67 -14.55
CA HIS A 177 12.32 -5.91 -14.90
C HIS A 177 13.01 -5.80 -16.25
#